data_52d0b55f171c72ee92bddee1779da3e5
#
_entry.id   52d0b55f171c72ee92bddee1779da3e5
#
_cell.length_a   1.000
_cell.length_b   1.000
_cell.length_c   1.000
_cell.angle_alpha   90.00
_cell.angle_beta   90.00
_cell.angle_gamma   90.00
#
_symmetry.space_group_name_H-M   'P 1'
#
loop_
_entity.id
_entity.type
_entity.pdbx_description
1 polymer ?
#
loop_
_entity_poly.entity_id
_entity_poly.type
_entity_poly.pdbx_seq_one_letter_code
_entity_poly.pdbx_strand_id
1 'polypeptide(L)'
;MNNLSMYVPHIWKSELDSEATAFLSKYFPDAIKTPMCVPIEKIATEIMHLKVVEHHLSEDLSILGQMCFTDGMAEIYDPVNDEYREIFVKAGTMIIDPDTYAKRNLGSKRNTMAHESYHWFRHRRYHLMAAQLDNETRPVYRCPTVPKSESIQTEWTDEDWMEWQANNVAPRILMPIETVGAVYKKMATESMKNAFVAKGLRPQSEWIVEQTAGFYMVSKQAAEIRLKELGYLS
;
A
#
# COMPACT_ATOMS: atom_id res chain seq x y z
N MET A 1 9.06 -29.12 13.11
CA MET A 1 8.51 -28.14 12.15
C MET A 1 8.35 -26.83 12.91
N ASN A 2 9.14 -25.83 12.58
CA ASN A 2 9.00 -24.50 13.19
C ASN A 2 7.79 -23.84 12.56
N ASN A 3 6.70 -23.73 13.29
CA ASN A 3 5.46 -23.17 12.76
C ASN A 3 5.51 -21.64 12.82
N LEU A 4 6.14 -21.01 11.81
CA LEU A 4 6.19 -19.55 11.66
C LEU A 4 4.83 -18.94 11.34
N SER A 5 3.92 -19.73 10.76
CA SER A 5 2.56 -19.28 10.40
C SER A 5 1.78 -18.72 11.59
N MET A 6 2.13 -19.10 12.83
CA MET A 6 1.54 -18.49 14.02
C MET A 6 1.82 -16.99 14.18
N TYR A 7 2.82 -16.46 13.47
CA TYR A 7 3.18 -15.03 13.46
C TYR A 7 2.55 -14.25 12.31
N VAL A 8 1.90 -14.95 11.36
CA VAL A 8 1.10 -14.30 10.31
C VAL A 8 -0.30 -14.05 10.87
N PRO A 9 -0.77 -12.82 10.95
CA PRO A 9 -2.12 -12.54 11.41
C PRO A 9 -3.14 -13.18 10.47
N HIS A 10 -4.11 -13.88 11.03
CA HIS A 10 -5.25 -14.34 10.22
C HIS A 10 -6.26 -13.19 10.14
N ILE A 11 -6.43 -12.60 8.95
CA ILE A 11 -7.28 -11.44 8.71
C ILE A 11 -8.32 -11.81 7.66
N TRP A 12 -9.59 -11.66 8.01
CA TRP A 12 -10.69 -11.86 7.09
C TRP A 12 -10.92 -10.62 6.22
N LYS A 13 -11.51 -10.81 5.06
CA LYS A 13 -11.85 -9.69 4.14
C LYS A 13 -12.72 -8.61 4.83
N SER A 14 -13.60 -9.01 5.75
CA SER A 14 -14.42 -8.11 6.57
C SER A 14 -13.64 -7.30 7.59
N GLU A 15 -12.39 -7.67 7.89
CA GLU A 15 -11.56 -7.02 8.92
C GLU A 15 -10.53 -6.04 8.34
N LEU A 16 -10.41 -5.97 7.00
CA LEU A 16 -9.43 -5.13 6.34
C LEU A 16 -9.55 -3.63 6.69
N ASP A 17 -10.78 -3.14 6.85
CA ASP A 17 -11.01 -1.76 7.27
C ASP A 17 -10.62 -1.53 8.73
N SER A 18 -10.88 -2.48 9.62
CA SER A 18 -10.44 -2.40 11.02
C SER A 18 -8.93 -2.46 11.16
N GLU A 19 -8.22 -3.20 10.30
CA GLU A 19 -6.75 -3.19 10.23
C GLU A 19 -6.19 -1.83 9.82
N ALA A 20 -6.78 -1.20 8.79
CA ALA A 20 -6.40 0.16 8.40
C ALA A 20 -6.67 1.17 9.51
N THR A 21 -7.83 1.06 10.19
CA THR A 21 -8.18 1.88 11.35
C THR A 21 -7.20 1.67 12.51
N ALA A 22 -6.77 0.42 12.78
CA ALA A 22 -5.77 0.12 13.80
C ALA A 22 -4.41 0.76 13.48
N PHE A 23 -3.97 0.68 12.22
CA PHE A 23 -2.76 1.37 11.75
C PHE A 23 -2.84 2.88 11.97
N LEU A 24 -3.91 3.52 11.51
CA LEU A 24 -4.09 4.97 11.62
C LEU A 24 -4.28 5.41 13.08
N SER A 25 -5.01 4.65 13.89
CA SER A 25 -5.18 4.94 15.32
C SER A 25 -3.86 4.99 16.05
N LYS A 26 -2.91 4.15 15.65
CA LYS A 26 -1.58 4.11 16.25
C LYS A 26 -0.66 5.24 15.76
N TYR A 27 -0.67 5.51 14.46
CA TYR A 27 0.35 6.38 13.87
C TYR A 27 -0.17 7.75 13.46
N PHE A 28 -1.45 7.89 13.12
CA PHE A 28 -2.01 9.17 12.68
C PHE A 28 -3.54 9.25 12.92
N PRO A 29 -3.99 9.32 14.18
CA PRO A 29 -5.41 9.24 14.55
C PRO A 29 -6.29 10.37 14.00
N ASP A 30 -5.70 11.48 13.53
CA ASP A 30 -6.48 12.57 12.95
C ASP A 30 -7.11 12.19 11.61
N ALA A 31 -6.52 11.25 10.86
CA ALA A 31 -7.05 10.80 9.59
C ALA A 31 -8.37 10.01 9.71
N ILE A 32 -8.63 9.38 10.87
CA ILE A 32 -9.90 8.69 11.12
C ILE A 32 -10.98 9.62 11.70
N LYS A 33 -10.61 10.83 12.13
CA LYS A 33 -11.53 11.82 12.70
C LYS A 33 -11.95 12.87 11.67
N THR A 34 -11.03 13.25 10.80
CA THR A 34 -11.23 14.34 9.86
C THR A 34 -10.84 13.92 8.45
N PRO A 35 -11.69 14.13 7.43
CA PRO A 35 -11.35 13.85 6.03
C PRO A 35 -10.10 14.63 5.60
N MET A 36 -9.06 13.92 5.19
CA MET A 36 -7.82 14.51 4.70
C MET A 36 -7.04 13.55 3.81
N CYS A 37 -6.13 14.08 3.03
CA CYS A 37 -5.09 13.28 2.40
C CYS A 37 -4.13 12.75 3.47
N VAL A 38 -4.11 11.44 3.70
CA VAL A 38 -3.25 10.79 4.71
C VAL A 38 -1.77 11.06 4.39
N PRO A 39 -0.99 11.68 5.29
CA PRO A 39 0.41 12.01 5.01
C PRO A 39 1.33 10.79 5.19
N ILE A 40 1.18 9.78 4.31
CA ILE A 40 1.83 8.47 4.46
C ILE A 40 3.37 8.57 4.50
N GLU A 41 3.96 9.49 3.75
CA GLU A 41 5.40 9.73 3.75
C GLU A 41 5.87 10.22 5.13
N LYS A 42 5.17 11.19 5.71
CA LYS A 42 5.43 11.66 7.07
C LYS A 42 5.24 10.55 8.11
N ILE A 43 4.19 9.74 7.95
CA ILE A 43 3.95 8.59 8.85
C ILE A 43 5.15 7.64 8.79
N ALA A 44 5.59 7.25 7.60
CA ALA A 44 6.70 6.34 7.43
C ALA A 44 8.02 6.91 8.00
N THR A 45 8.38 8.15 7.64
CA THR A 45 9.70 8.71 7.94
C THR A 45 9.79 9.29 9.35
N GLU A 46 8.80 10.10 9.78
CA GLU A 46 8.88 10.84 11.04
C GLU A 46 8.27 10.09 12.23
N ILE A 47 7.18 9.30 11.99
CA ILE A 47 6.43 8.65 13.08
C ILE A 47 6.87 7.20 13.28
N MET A 48 7.02 6.45 12.18
CA MET A 48 7.51 5.07 12.22
C MET A 48 9.04 4.99 12.21
N HIS A 49 9.74 6.11 11.95
CA HIS A 49 11.19 6.24 11.86
C HIS A 49 11.82 5.29 10.83
N LEU A 50 11.11 5.06 9.72
CA LEU A 50 11.63 4.27 8.60
C LEU A 50 12.55 5.13 7.74
N LYS A 51 13.65 4.53 7.28
CA LYS A 51 14.53 5.15 6.29
C LYS A 51 14.02 4.85 4.89
N VAL A 52 13.44 5.83 4.22
CA VAL A 52 13.01 5.70 2.82
C VAL A 52 14.16 6.04 1.89
N VAL A 53 14.47 5.14 0.96
CA VAL A 53 15.49 5.33 -0.08
C VAL A 53 14.91 4.94 -1.44
N GLU A 54 15.46 5.51 -2.52
CA GLU A 54 15.05 5.21 -3.89
C GLU A 54 16.14 4.42 -4.60
N HIS A 55 15.79 3.23 -5.10
CA HIS A 55 16.60 2.40 -5.99
C HIS A 55 15.67 1.67 -6.95
N HIS A 56 16.11 1.42 -8.18
CA HIS A 56 15.41 0.51 -9.08
C HIS A 56 15.47 -0.90 -8.50
N LEU A 57 14.34 -1.60 -8.51
CA LEU A 57 14.20 -2.91 -7.89
C LEU A 57 14.08 -4.04 -8.92
N SER A 58 13.61 -3.71 -10.11
CA SER A 58 13.50 -4.65 -11.23
C SER A 58 13.55 -3.92 -12.57
N GLU A 59 14.02 -4.60 -13.62
CA GLU A 59 14.08 -4.07 -14.97
C GLU A 59 12.69 -3.68 -15.51
N ASP A 60 11.70 -4.52 -15.27
CA ASP A 60 10.35 -4.44 -15.84
C ASP A 60 9.33 -3.74 -14.92
N LEU A 61 9.78 -3.15 -13.80
CA LEU A 61 8.92 -2.58 -12.78
C LEU A 61 7.93 -3.59 -12.16
N SER A 62 8.33 -4.86 -12.09
CA SER A 62 7.57 -5.92 -11.43
C SER A 62 7.61 -5.79 -9.89
N ILE A 63 8.60 -5.06 -9.35
CA ILE A 63 8.74 -4.77 -7.92
C ILE A 63 8.70 -3.26 -7.73
N LEU A 64 7.75 -2.76 -6.94
CA LEU A 64 7.55 -1.33 -6.71
C LEU A 64 8.15 -0.84 -5.40
N GLY A 65 8.24 -1.72 -4.42
CA GLY A 65 8.74 -1.42 -3.09
C GLY A 65 9.32 -2.66 -2.43
N GLN A 66 10.02 -2.42 -1.33
CA GLN A 66 10.72 -3.46 -0.59
C GLN A 66 10.96 -3.02 0.84
N MET A 67 10.45 -3.80 1.81
CA MET A 67 10.68 -3.55 3.23
C MET A 67 11.83 -4.40 3.77
N CYS A 68 12.82 -3.77 4.42
CA CYS A 68 13.95 -4.45 5.03
C CYS A 68 13.70 -4.63 6.53
N PHE A 69 13.53 -5.88 6.97
CA PHE A 69 13.20 -6.19 8.35
C PHE A 69 14.42 -6.41 9.25
N THR A 70 15.55 -6.79 8.65
CA THR A 70 16.83 -7.05 9.32
C THR A 70 17.97 -6.34 8.60
N ASP A 71 19.11 -6.21 9.26
CA ASP A 71 20.33 -5.75 8.61
C ASP A 71 20.83 -6.83 7.65
N GLY A 72 21.29 -6.46 6.45
CA GLY A 72 21.81 -7.40 5.47
C GLY A 72 21.91 -6.83 4.04
N MET A 73 22.13 -7.73 3.07
CA MET A 73 22.28 -7.36 1.66
C MET A 73 20.91 -7.40 0.97
N ALA A 74 20.56 -6.31 0.31
CA ALA A 74 19.37 -6.19 -0.54
C ALA A 74 19.80 -6.09 -2.00
N GLU A 75 19.11 -6.84 -2.87
CA GLU A 75 19.34 -6.79 -4.30
C GLU A 75 18.58 -5.63 -4.92
N ILE A 76 19.27 -4.83 -5.73
CA ILE A 76 18.71 -3.72 -6.50
C ILE A 76 19.11 -3.88 -7.97
N TYR A 77 18.35 -3.27 -8.88
CA TYR A 77 18.67 -3.22 -10.30
C TYR A 77 19.45 -1.95 -10.64
N ASP A 78 20.50 -2.08 -11.41
CA ASP A 78 21.28 -0.96 -11.94
C ASP A 78 20.96 -0.76 -13.44
N PRO A 79 20.12 0.20 -13.81
CA PRO A 79 19.70 0.40 -15.19
C PRO A 79 20.82 0.93 -16.12
N VAL A 80 21.95 1.41 -15.57
CA VAL A 80 23.07 1.91 -16.35
C VAL A 80 23.93 0.74 -16.88
N ASN A 81 24.14 -0.26 -16.03
CA ASN A 81 24.95 -1.43 -16.34
C ASN A 81 24.11 -2.65 -16.76
N ASP A 82 22.78 -2.55 -16.66
CA ASP A 82 21.82 -3.63 -16.94
C ASP A 82 22.13 -4.89 -16.11
N GLU A 83 22.34 -4.69 -14.80
CA GLU A 83 22.68 -5.78 -13.88
C GLU A 83 22.02 -5.63 -12.51
N TYR A 84 21.84 -6.75 -11.83
CA TYR A 84 21.45 -6.77 -10.44
C TYR A 84 22.70 -6.73 -9.55
N ARG A 85 22.66 -5.89 -8.51
CA ARG A 85 23.72 -5.79 -7.51
C ARG A 85 23.18 -5.74 -6.10
N GLU A 86 23.99 -6.11 -5.15
CA GLU A 86 23.63 -6.07 -3.73
C GLU A 86 24.12 -4.78 -3.06
N ILE A 87 23.28 -4.21 -2.22
CA ILE A 87 23.62 -3.09 -1.34
C ILE A 87 23.36 -3.47 0.11
N PHE A 88 24.19 -2.98 1.03
CA PHE A 88 23.92 -3.16 2.46
C PHE A 88 22.81 -2.22 2.92
N VAL A 89 21.82 -2.79 3.60
CA VAL A 89 20.68 -2.07 4.19
C VAL A 89 20.53 -2.39 5.67
N LYS A 90 19.96 -1.45 6.41
CA LYS A 90 19.60 -1.65 7.82
C LYS A 90 18.12 -1.99 7.97
N ALA A 91 17.80 -2.68 9.05
CA ALA A 91 16.42 -2.88 9.48
C ALA A 91 15.65 -1.55 9.56
N GLY A 92 14.43 -1.53 9.03
CA GLY A 92 13.63 -0.31 8.92
C GLY A 92 13.95 0.54 7.68
N THR A 93 14.73 0.01 6.72
CA THR A 93 14.87 0.65 5.41
C THR A 93 13.71 0.21 4.51
N MET A 94 13.02 1.19 3.92
CA MET A 94 12.02 1.02 2.87
C MET A 94 12.64 1.48 1.56
N ILE A 95 12.75 0.59 0.59
CA ILE A 95 13.23 0.91 -0.76
C ILE A 95 12.01 1.10 -1.65
N ILE A 96 11.94 2.21 -2.37
CA ILE A 96 10.87 2.52 -3.33
C ILE A 96 11.51 2.67 -4.71
N ASP A 97 10.94 1.99 -5.70
CA ASP A 97 11.40 2.17 -7.07
C ASP A 97 10.99 3.56 -7.57
N PRO A 98 11.94 4.41 -8.05
CA PRO A 98 11.64 5.76 -8.50
C PRO A 98 10.66 5.81 -9.67
N ASP A 99 10.63 4.77 -10.53
CA ASP A 99 9.71 4.65 -11.64
C ASP A 99 8.26 4.43 -11.20
N THR A 100 8.03 4.08 -9.94
CA THR A 100 6.68 4.04 -9.34
C THR A 100 5.98 5.40 -9.45
N TYR A 101 6.73 6.49 -9.31
CA TYR A 101 6.22 7.84 -9.54
C TYR A 101 6.35 8.25 -11.01
N ALA A 102 7.54 8.08 -11.60
CA ALA A 102 7.88 8.60 -12.93
C ALA A 102 7.08 7.94 -14.06
N LYS A 103 6.91 6.62 -14.03
CA LYS A 103 6.21 5.86 -15.08
C LYS A 103 4.74 5.57 -14.74
N ARG A 104 4.34 5.66 -13.46
CA ARG A 104 2.96 5.44 -13.04
C ARG A 104 2.31 6.74 -12.58
N ASN A 105 2.33 7.06 -11.29
CA ASN A 105 1.80 8.31 -10.74
C ASN A 105 2.08 8.43 -9.23
N LEU A 106 1.83 9.60 -8.68
CA LEU A 106 1.96 9.85 -7.24
C LEU A 106 1.10 8.91 -6.39
N GLY A 107 -0.12 8.59 -6.83
CA GLY A 107 -1.00 7.66 -6.12
C GLY A 107 -0.41 6.26 -6.01
N SER A 108 0.32 5.80 -7.03
CA SER A 108 1.04 4.52 -7.00
C SER A 108 2.16 4.55 -5.96
N LYS A 109 3.03 5.58 -5.97
CA LYS A 109 4.10 5.74 -4.97
C LYS A 109 3.53 5.74 -3.55
N ARG A 110 2.46 6.49 -3.32
CA ARG A 110 1.82 6.57 -2.00
C ARG A 110 1.23 5.22 -1.56
N ASN A 111 0.60 4.49 -2.50
CA ASN A 111 0.08 3.15 -2.21
C ASN A 111 1.22 2.17 -1.86
N THR A 112 2.33 2.20 -2.60
CA THR A 112 3.51 1.40 -2.27
C THR A 112 4.04 1.74 -0.88
N MET A 113 4.16 3.01 -0.53
CA MET A 113 4.60 3.42 0.81
C MET A 113 3.64 2.94 1.92
N ALA A 114 2.33 3.00 1.69
CA ALA A 114 1.34 2.49 2.65
C ALA A 114 1.44 0.96 2.80
N HIS A 115 1.67 0.24 1.70
CA HIS A 115 1.87 -1.19 1.64
C HIS A 115 3.11 -1.60 2.46
N GLU A 116 4.28 -1.00 2.21
CA GLU A 116 5.52 -1.29 2.94
C GLU A 116 5.42 -0.88 4.43
N SER A 117 4.74 0.23 4.73
CA SER A 117 4.48 0.64 6.11
C SER A 117 3.59 -0.36 6.86
N TYR A 118 2.62 -0.96 6.15
CA TYR A 118 1.77 -2.00 6.74
C TYR A 118 2.55 -3.28 7.00
N HIS A 119 3.44 -3.70 6.09
CA HIS A 119 4.34 -4.81 6.34
C HIS A 119 5.17 -4.58 7.61
N TRP A 120 5.76 -3.41 7.79
CA TRP A 120 6.49 -3.08 9.01
C TRP A 120 5.62 -3.11 10.26
N PHE A 121 4.38 -2.66 10.16
CA PHE A 121 3.43 -2.63 11.27
C PHE A 121 3.00 -4.04 11.70
N ARG A 122 2.67 -4.91 10.74
CA ARG A 122 1.97 -6.17 10.99
C ARG A 122 2.84 -7.41 10.86
N HIS A 123 3.74 -7.44 9.88
CA HIS A 123 4.47 -8.63 9.49
C HIS A 123 5.92 -8.67 10.02
N ARG A 124 6.42 -7.58 10.60
CA ARG A 124 7.78 -7.49 11.14
C ARG A 124 8.13 -8.65 12.06
N ARG A 125 7.20 -9.08 12.92
CA ARG A 125 7.48 -10.16 13.87
C ARG A 125 7.75 -11.50 13.18
N TYR A 126 6.99 -11.81 12.13
CA TYR A 126 7.23 -13.01 11.31
C TYR A 126 8.65 -13.01 10.75
N HIS A 127 9.06 -11.94 10.08
CA HIS A 127 10.37 -11.85 9.46
C HIS A 127 11.52 -11.86 10.47
N LEU A 128 11.35 -11.24 11.64
CA LEU A 128 12.35 -11.32 12.71
C LEU A 128 12.52 -12.73 13.25
N MET A 129 11.43 -13.48 13.42
CA MET A 129 11.49 -14.87 13.87
C MET A 129 12.06 -15.78 12.79
N ALA A 130 11.69 -15.56 11.52
CA ALA A 130 12.27 -16.28 10.39
C ALA A 130 13.79 -16.09 10.31
N ALA A 131 14.26 -14.85 10.44
CA ALA A 131 15.70 -14.54 10.44
C ALA A 131 16.48 -15.20 11.59
N GLN A 132 15.84 -15.47 12.73
CA GLN A 132 16.49 -16.17 13.84
C GLN A 132 16.57 -17.69 13.64
N LEU A 133 15.68 -18.25 12.86
CA LEU A 133 15.59 -19.70 12.64
C LEU A 133 16.41 -20.17 11.43
N ASP A 134 16.64 -19.28 10.49
CA ASP A 134 17.35 -19.57 9.25
C ASP A 134 18.57 -18.66 9.12
N ASN A 135 19.76 -19.23 9.16
CA ASN A 135 21.02 -18.49 8.99
C ASN A 135 21.22 -17.94 7.58
N GLU A 136 20.37 -18.31 6.61
CA GLU A 136 20.42 -17.89 5.20
C GLU A 136 19.30 -16.90 4.86
N THR A 137 18.54 -16.39 5.85
CA THR A 137 17.37 -15.55 5.59
C THR A 137 17.75 -14.26 4.89
N ARG A 138 17.12 -14.00 3.77
CA ARG A 138 17.22 -12.71 3.08
C ARG A 138 16.57 -11.65 3.97
N PRO A 139 17.26 -10.51 4.24
CA PRO A 139 16.74 -9.48 5.14
C PRO A 139 15.53 -8.74 4.60
N VAL A 140 15.12 -9.07 3.38
CA VAL A 140 14.29 -8.23 2.56
C VAL A 140 13.10 -8.98 2.02
N TYR A 141 11.94 -8.38 2.16
CA TYR A 141 10.69 -8.82 1.56
C TYR A 141 10.33 -7.92 0.37
N ARG A 142 9.98 -8.50 -0.77
CA ARG A 142 9.70 -7.81 -2.03
C ARG A 142 8.22 -7.75 -2.31
N CYS A 143 7.69 -6.57 -2.59
CA CYS A 143 6.29 -6.38 -3.02
C CYS A 143 6.15 -6.58 -4.54
N PRO A 144 5.57 -7.68 -5.00
CA PRO A 144 5.32 -7.88 -6.42
C PRO A 144 4.19 -6.98 -6.92
N THR A 145 4.31 -6.51 -8.15
CA THR A 145 3.33 -5.62 -8.81
C THR A 145 1.98 -6.31 -9.04
N VAL A 146 1.99 -7.62 -9.23
CA VAL A 146 0.79 -8.43 -9.50
C VAL A 146 0.60 -9.40 -8.35
N PRO A 147 -0.39 -9.18 -7.47
CA PRO A 147 -0.73 -10.13 -6.43
C PRO A 147 -1.22 -11.44 -7.04
N LYS A 148 -0.95 -12.56 -6.35
CA LYS A 148 -1.50 -13.85 -6.71
C LYS A 148 -3.02 -13.77 -6.79
N SER A 149 -3.62 -14.24 -7.89
CA SER A 149 -5.07 -14.25 -8.05
C SER A 149 -5.69 -15.28 -7.09
N GLU A 150 -6.74 -14.90 -6.38
CA GLU A 150 -7.53 -15.80 -5.52
C GLU A 150 -8.13 -16.99 -6.29
N SER A 151 -8.13 -16.96 -7.62
CA SER A 151 -8.71 -18.00 -8.49
C SER A 151 -7.78 -19.17 -8.82
N ILE A 152 -6.49 -19.08 -8.50
CA ILE A 152 -5.54 -20.16 -8.74
C ILE A 152 -5.53 -21.09 -7.51
N GLN A 153 -5.93 -22.35 -7.70
CA GLN A 153 -5.92 -23.40 -6.69
C GLN A 153 -4.46 -23.84 -6.34
N THR A 154 -3.67 -22.93 -5.84
CA THR A 154 -2.37 -23.25 -5.22
C THR A 154 -2.50 -22.97 -3.73
N GLU A 155 -1.91 -23.84 -2.89
CA GLU A 155 -1.79 -23.56 -1.46
C GLU A 155 -1.04 -22.23 -1.30
N TRP A 156 -1.65 -21.30 -0.56
CA TRP A 156 -1.05 -20.01 -0.28
C TRP A 156 0.02 -20.17 0.79
N THR A 157 1.17 -19.59 0.54
CA THR A 157 2.25 -19.46 1.53
C THR A 157 1.94 -18.36 2.53
N ASP A 158 2.70 -18.31 3.62
CA ASP A 158 2.62 -17.22 4.59
C ASP A 158 2.91 -15.87 3.93
N GLU A 159 3.86 -15.82 2.99
CA GLU A 159 4.18 -14.64 2.21
C GLU A 159 3.02 -14.20 1.30
N ASP A 160 2.37 -15.15 0.62
CA ASP A 160 1.20 -14.84 -0.22
C ASP A 160 0.07 -14.17 0.60
N TRP A 161 -0.16 -14.67 1.84
CA TRP A 161 -1.14 -14.10 2.76
C TRP A 161 -0.76 -12.69 3.23
N MET A 162 0.51 -12.47 3.58
CA MET A 162 1.00 -11.17 3.99
C MET A 162 0.92 -10.14 2.86
N GLU A 163 1.23 -10.56 1.62
CA GLU A 163 1.06 -9.72 0.43
C GLU A 163 -0.41 -9.37 0.16
N TRP A 164 -1.29 -10.36 0.23
CA TRP A 164 -2.71 -10.12 0.08
C TRP A 164 -3.22 -9.11 1.12
N GLN A 165 -2.81 -9.25 2.37
CA GLN A 165 -3.18 -8.33 3.44
C GLN A 165 -2.69 -6.92 3.13
N ALA A 166 -1.42 -6.74 2.81
CA ALA A 166 -0.83 -5.43 2.54
C ALA A 166 -1.44 -4.76 1.31
N ASN A 167 -1.65 -5.51 0.22
CA ASN A 167 -2.29 -5.02 -0.99
C ASN A 167 -3.73 -4.52 -0.74
N ASN A 168 -4.46 -5.18 0.16
CA ASN A 168 -5.84 -4.81 0.47
C ASN A 168 -5.93 -3.71 1.55
N VAL A 169 -5.01 -3.65 2.50
CA VAL A 169 -5.05 -2.66 3.59
C VAL A 169 -4.45 -1.31 3.16
N ALA A 170 -3.43 -1.27 2.31
CA ALA A 170 -2.79 -0.04 1.86
C ALA A 170 -3.77 1.01 1.30
N PRO A 171 -4.66 0.68 0.33
CA PRO A 171 -5.63 1.66 -0.16
C PRO A 171 -6.66 2.09 0.91
N ARG A 172 -6.93 1.24 1.91
CA ARG A 172 -7.81 1.56 3.04
C ARG A 172 -7.16 2.51 4.04
N ILE A 173 -5.85 2.41 4.25
CA ILE A 173 -5.07 3.41 5.01
C ILE A 173 -5.17 4.78 4.33
N LEU A 174 -5.04 4.83 3.00
CA LEU A 174 -5.09 6.09 2.25
C LEU A 174 -6.50 6.68 2.13
N MET A 175 -7.54 5.83 2.20
CA MET A 175 -8.96 6.20 2.11
C MET A 175 -9.75 5.57 3.27
N PRO A 176 -9.63 6.09 4.50
CA PRO A 176 -10.23 5.50 5.70
C PRO A 176 -11.76 5.43 5.62
N ILE A 177 -12.33 4.30 6.04
CA ILE A 177 -13.79 4.06 6.02
C ILE A 177 -14.54 5.13 6.82
N GLU A 178 -13.95 5.63 7.90
CA GLU A 178 -14.55 6.61 8.79
C GLU A 178 -14.82 7.96 8.11
N THR A 179 -14.00 8.31 7.11
CA THR A 179 -14.02 9.65 6.52
C THR A 179 -14.39 9.67 5.03
N VAL A 180 -14.21 8.56 4.32
CA VAL A 180 -14.46 8.50 2.87
C VAL A 180 -15.92 8.80 2.50
N GLY A 181 -16.89 8.41 3.33
CA GLY A 181 -18.31 8.71 3.11
C GLY A 181 -18.65 10.21 3.15
N ALA A 182 -17.96 10.97 4.01
CA ALA A 182 -18.12 12.44 4.05
C ALA A 182 -17.55 13.09 2.79
N VAL A 183 -16.38 12.60 2.30
CA VAL A 183 -15.78 13.08 1.05
C VAL A 183 -16.69 12.76 -0.13
N TYR A 184 -17.18 11.52 -0.24
CA TYR A 184 -18.13 11.13 -1.28
C TYR A 184 -19.36 12.04 -1.32
N LYS A 185 -20.02 12.28 -0.18
CA LYS A 185 -21.20 13.16 -0.08
C LYS A 185 -20.88 14.57 -0.57
N LYS A 186 -19.72 15.11 -0.17
CA LYS A 186 -19.26 16.42 -0.64
C LYS A 186 -19.09 16.43 -2.18
N MET A 187 -18.39 15.44 -2.74
CA MET A 187 -18.14 15.35 -4.19
C MET A 187 -19.45 15.11 -4.95
N ALA A 188 -20.37 14.30 -4.44
CA ALA A 188 -21.70 14.11 -5.04
C ALA A 188 -22.50 15.42 -5.10
N THR A 189 -22.45 16.22 -4.04
CA THR A 189 -23.13 17.54 -4.01
C THR A 189 -22.48 18.53 -4.99
N GLU A 190 -21.16 18.55 -5.05
CA GLU A 190 -20.41 19.43 -5.97
C GLU A 190 -20.57 19.03 -7.43
N SER A 191 -20.71 17.73 -7.73
CA SER A 191 -20.94 17.24 -9.10
C SER A 191 -22.18 17.82 -9.73
N MET A 192 -23.24 18.04 -8.96
CA MET A 192 -24.49 18.64 -9.42
C MET A 192 -24.32 20.08 -9.93
N LYS A 193 -23.27 20.77 -9.47
CA LYS A 193 -22.92 22.13 -9.87
C LYS A 193 -21.98 22.16 -11.08
N ASN A 194 -21.42 21.03 -11.47
CA ASN A 194 -20.51 20.95 -12.61
C ASN A 194 -21.29 21.02 -13.92
N ALA A 195 -20.95 21.99 -14.77
CA ALA A 195 -21.68 22.25 -16.02
C ALA A 195 -21.68 21.06 -17.00
N PHE A 196 -20.63 20.26 -17.05
CA PHE A 196 -20.55 19.07 -17.92
C PHE A 196 -21.43 17.94 -17.40
N VAL A 197 -21.45 17.73 -16.08
CA VAL A 197 -22.31 16.73 -15.44
C VAL A 197 -23.79 17.16 -15.57
N ALA A 198 -24.10 18.42 -15.25
CA ALA A 198 -25.46 18.96 -15.34
C ALA A 198 -26.03 18.91 -16.77
N LYS A 199 -25.20 19.02 -17.79
CA LYS A 199 -25.59 18.89 -19.22
C LYS A 199 -25.57 17.44 -19.73
N GLY A 200 -25.26 16.47 -18.89
CA GLY A 200 -25.14 15.05 -19.30
C GLY A 200 -23.96 14.75 -20.23
N LEU A 201 -22.99 15.67 -20.33
CA LEU A 201 -21.80 15.51 -21.17
C LEU A 201 -20.71 14.67 -20.48
N ARG A 202 -20.85 14.44 -19.16
CA ARG A 202 -19.96 13.61 -18.38
C ARG A 202 -20.75 12.82 -17.33
N PRO A 203 -20.50 11.51 -17.16
CA PRO A 203 -21.10 10.71 -16.09
C PRO A 203 -20.74 11.30 -14.70
N GLN A 204 -21.75 11.40 -13.83
CA GLN A 204 -21.57 11.91 -12.46
C GLN A 204 -20.59 11.04 -11.67
N SER A 205 -20.70 9.71 -11.80
CA SER A 205 -19.82 8.75 -11.13
C SER A 205 -18.35 8.96 -11.49
N GLU A 206 -18.05 9.16 -12.78
CA GLU A 206 -16.68 9.42 -13.24
C GLU A 206 -16.10 10.70 -12.63
N TRP A 207 -16.90 11.77 -12.59
CA TRP A 207 -16.47 13.02 -11.97
C TRP A 207 -16.21 12.84 -10.47
N ILE A 208 -17.09 12.14 -9.75
CA ILE A 208 -16.93 11.87 -8.31
C ILE A 208 -15.65 11.05 -8.06
N VAL A 209 -15.41 10.00 -8.85
CA VAL A 209 -14.18 9.19 -8.74
C VAL A 209 -12.94 10.07 -8.90
N GLU A 210 -12.90 10.92 -9.92
CA GLU A 210 -11.76 11.78 -10.17
C GLU A 210 -11.50 12.78 -9.04
N GLN A 211 -12.56 13.43 -8.53
CA GLN A 211 -12.41 14.36 -7.40
C GLN A 211 -12.02 13.66 -6.11
N THR A 212 -12.57 12.47 -5.86
CA THR A 212 -12.18 11.66 -4.70
C THR A 212 -10.72 11.21 -4.80
N ALA A 213 -10.29 10.77 -5.98
CA ALA A 213 -8.90 10.41 -6.24
C ALA A 213 -7.95 11.59 -6.01
N GLY A 214 -8.33 12.78 -6.51
CA GLY A 214 -7.57 14.01 -6.29
C GLY A 214 -7.50 14.42 -4.81
N PHE A 215 -8.60 14.31 -4.09
CA PHE A 215 -8.64 14.65 -2.65
C PHE A 215 -7.70 13.78 -1.82
N TYR A 216 -7.72 12.46 -2.03
CA TYR A 216 -6.87 11.53 -1.31
C TYR A 216 -5.48 11.34 -1.91
N MET A 217 -5.23 11.92 -3.08
CA MET A 217 -3.99 11.76 -3.87
C MET A 217 -3.69 10.28 -4.14
N VAL A 218 -4.70 9.55 -4.61
CA VAL A 218 -4.63 8.15 -5.04
C VAL A 218 -4.93 8.02 -6.53
N SER A 219 -4.72 6.84 -7.11
CA SER A 219 -5.13 6.61 -8.51
C SER A 219 -6.66 6.60 -8.66
N LYS A 220 -7.16 6.99 -9.85
CA LYS A 220 -8.61 6.90 -10.16
C LYS A 220 -9.13 5.48 -9.97
N GLN A 221 -8.36 4.48 -10.38
CA GLN A 221 -8.71 3.07 -10.21
C GLN A 221 -8.86 2.69 -8.73
N ALA A 222 -7.93 3.12 -7.86
CA ALA A 222 -8.02 2.86 -6.42
C ALA A 222 -9.25 3.52 -5.80
N ALA A 223 -9.54 4.78 -6.17
CA ALA A 223 -10.73 5.49 -5.69
C ALA A 223 -12.03 4.81 -6.17
N GLU A 224 -12.09 4.38 -7.43
CA GLU A 224 -13.25 3.69 -7.98
C GLU A 224 -13.53 2.37 -7.28
N ILE A 225 -12.50 1.52 -7.14
CA ILE A 225 -12.60 0.25 -6.43
C ILE A 225 -13.10 0.49 -5.00
N ARG A 226 -12.50 1.45 -4.29
CA ARG A 226 -12.85 1.75 -2.91
C ARG A 226 -14.30 2.24 -2.76
N LEU A 227 -14.76 3.12 -3.65
CA LEU A 227 -16.13 3.62 -3.63
C LEU A 227 -17.16 2.53 -3.97
N LYS A 228 -16.81 1.59 -4.87
CA LYS A 228 -17.65 0.41 -5.17
C LYS A 228 -17.70 -0.57 -4.00
N GLU A 229 -16.58 -0.89 -3.37
CA GLU A 229 -16.53 -1.74 -2.17
C GLU A 229 -17.42 -1.22 -1.04
N LEU A 230 -17.51 0.10 -0.90
CA LEU A 230 -18.32 0.76 0.13
C LEU A 230 -19.77 1.00 -0.31
N GLY A 231 -20.17 0.55 -1.51
CA GLY A 231 -21.52 0.67 -2.03
C GLY A 231 -21.93 2.10 -2.42
N TYR A 232 -20.97 3.01 -2.61
CA TYR A 232 -21.26 4.37 -3.09
C TYR A 232 -21.41 4.45 -4.60
N LEU A 233 -20.86 3.49 -5.34
CA LEU A 233 -20.97 3.36 -6.79
C LEU A 233 -21.42 1.93 -7.14
N SER A 234 -22.16 1.80 -8.23
CA SER A 234 -22.55 0.54 -8.84
C SER A 234 -21.49 0.00 -9.82
#